data_6b42120f1b053993af0b5c112f1126de
#
_entry.id   6b42120f1b053993af0b5c112f1126de
#
_cell.length_a   1.000
_cell.length_b   1.000
_cell.length_c   1.000
_cell.angle_alpha   90.00
_cell.angle_beta   90.00
_cell.angle_gamma   90.00
#
_symmetry.space_group_name_H-M   'P 1'
#
loop_
_entity.id
_entity.type
_entity.pdbx_description
1 polymer ?
#
loop_
_entity_poly.entity_id
_entity_poly.type
_entity_poly.pdbx_seq_one_letter_code
_entity_poly.pdbx_strand_id
1 'polypeptide(L)'
;MNNSTFTTQGGIKIKKAITPLDAEHALDKIYQYIDIKKGALFVSNYEVPDRYSRWDLGFIHPALELIAKKQQFEINALNPNGTRLLKLIAPVLQNHPHLETLVFADAADQPAVQISGTVKPRPDFFPEEERSRQPSVFSVIRQIFELFRSVDPYLGLYGAFGYDLVFQFENIEAKHKRDPEQTDCHLFLPVELV
;
A
#
# COMPACT_ATOMS: atom_id res chain seq x y z
N MET A 1 -1.32 0.28 -28.59
CA MET A 1 -0.83 0.89 -27.36
C MET A 1 -1.67 2.14 -27.09
N ASN A 2 -2.43 2.16 -26.02
CA ASN A 2 -3.19 3.35 -25.63
C ASN A 2 -2.42 4.09 -24.53
N ASN A 3 -2.01 5.33 -24.84
CA ASN A 3 -1.30 6.17 -23.88
C ASN A 3 -2.23 7.27 -23.38
N SER A 4 -2.23 7.48 -22.08
CA SER A 4 -2.96 8.59 -21.45
C SER A 4 -2.07 9.31 -20.45
N THR A 5 -2.40 10.56 -20.18
CA THR A 5 -1.72 11.35 -19.14
C THR A 5 -2.80 12.02 -18.30
N PHE A 6 -2.67 11.92 -16.99
CA PHE A 6 -3.58 12.55 -16.05
C PHE A 6 -2.81 13.05 -14.82
N THR A 7 -3.48 13.85 -14.01
CA THR A 7 -2.90 14.38 -12.77
C THR A 7 -3.69 13.84 -11.58
N THR A 8 -3.00 13.36 -10.55
CA THR A 8 -3.61 12.92 -9.30
C THR A 8 -4.10 14.13 -8.48
N GLN A 9 -4.91 13.90 -7.46
CA GLN A 9 -5.32 14.96 -6.54
C GLN A 9 -4.14 15.60 -5.81
N GLY A 10 -3.08 14.84 -5.56
CA GLY A 10 -1.82 15.35 -5.02
C GLY A 10 -0.93 16.09 -6.02
N GLY A 11 -1.41 16.36 -7.24
CA GLY A 11 -0.68 17.12 -8.26
C GLY A 11 0.38 16.32 -9.03
N ILE A 12 0.43 14.99 -8.88
CA ILE A 12 1.40 14.13 -9.55
C ILE A 12 0.95 13.85 -10.98
N LYS A 13 1.80 14.14 -11.95
CA LYS A 13 1.54 13.79 -13.36
C LYS A 13 1.90 12.32 -13.61
N ILE A 14 0.93 11.54 -14.05
CA ILE A 14 1.06 10.12 -14.38
C ILE A 14 0.97 9.96 -15.89
N LYS A 15 1.90 9.21 -16.46
CA LYS A 15 1.82 8.68 -17.82
C LYS A 15 1.45 7.21 -17.74
N LYS A 16 0.33 6.83 -18.30
CA LYS A 16 -0.16 5.46 -18.35
C LYS A 16 -0.08 4.94 -19.78
N ALA A 17 0.48 3.76 -19.94
CA ALA A 17 0.46 2.99 -21.17
C ALA A 17 -0.33 1.69 -20.94
N ILE A 18 -1.23 1.37 -21.86
CA ILE A 18 -1.96 0.10 -21.85
C ILE A 18 -1.55 -0.67 -23.11
N THR A 19 -1.03 -1.88 -22.88
CA THR A 19 -0.64 -2.80 -23.96
C THR A 19 -1.46 -4.06 -23.81
N PRO A 20 -2.23 -4.46 -24.83
CA PRO A 20 -2.88 -5.77 -24.83
C PRO A 20 -1.84 -6.87 -24.70
N LEU A 21 -2.09 -7.82 -23.83
CA LEU A 21 -1.29 -9.02 -23.64
C LEU A 21 -2.20 -10.24 -23.76
N ASP A 22 -1.61 -11.34 -24.22
CA ASP A 22 -2.25 -12.63 -24.08
C ASP A 22 -2.24 -13.05 -22.60
N ALA A 23 -3.42 -13.44 -22.09
CA ALA A 23 -3.59 -13.71 -20.66
C ALA A 23 -2.71 -14.85 -20.15
N GLU A 24 -2.54 -15.92 -20.95
CA GLU A 24 -1.69 -17.05 -20.55
C GLU A 24 -0.24 -16.62 -20.40
N HIS A 25 0.33 -15.90 -21.36
CA HIS A 25 1.70 -15.38 -21.27
C HIS A 25 1.90 -14.37 -20.15
N ALA A 26 0.89 -13.56 -19.85
CA ALA A 26 0.94 -12.60 -18.76
C ALA A 26 1.02 -13.28 -17.40
N LEU A 27 0.20 -14.31 -17.17
CA LEU A 27 0.20 -15.10 -15.94
C LEU A 27 1.50 -15.92 -15.80
N ASP A 28 1.99 -16.53 -16.87
CA ASP A 28 3.25 -17.28 -16.87
C ASP A 28 4.41 -16.39 -16.40
N LYS A 29 4.48 -15.15 -16.86
CA LYS A 29 5.49 -14.20 -16.42
C LYS A 29 5.41 -13.91 -14.92
N ILE A 30 4.21 -13.80 -14.37
CA ILE A 30 4.03 -13.61 -12.93
C ILE A 30 4.45 -14.87 -12.16
N TYR A 31 3.98 -16.03 -12.58
CA TYR A 31 4.32 -17.32 -11.93
C TYR A 31 5.82 -17.61 -11.90
N GLN A 32 6.56 -17.26 -12.96
CA GLN A 32 8.01 -17.47 -13.00
C GLN A 32 8.78 -16.63 -11.97
N TYR A 33 8.25 -15.50 -11.56
CA TYR A 33 9.00 -14.53 -10.75
C TYR A 33 8.43 -14.28 -9.36
N ILE A 34 7.19 -14.68 -9.07
CA ILE A 34 6.54 -14.35 -7.79
C ILE A 34 7.26 -14.98 -6.58
N ASP A 35 7.91 -16.13 -6.76
CA ASP A 35 8.70 -16.79 -5.70
C ASP A 35 10.10 -16.19 -5.52
N ILE A 36 10.55 -15.38 -6.48
CA ILE A 36 11.92 -14.82 -6.52
C ILE A 36 11.90 -13.31 -6.23
N LYS A 37 10.84 -12.63 -6.65
CA LYS A 37 10.68 -11.19 -6.54
C LYS A 37 9.42 -10.86 -5.73
N LYS A 38 9.46 -9.76 -5.01
CA LYS A 38 8.24 -9.23 -4.37
C LYS A 38 7.17 -8.95 -5.43
N GLY A 39 5.95 -9.36 -5.13
CA GLY A 39 4.81 -9.21 -6.02
C GLY A 39 3.55 -9.77 -5.39
N ALA A 40 2.46 -9.74 -6.13
CA ALA A 40 1.21 -10.39 -5.75
C ALA A 40 0.42 -10.79 -7.00
N LEU A 41 -0.36 -11.85 -6.87
CA LEU A 41 -1.34 -12.28 -7.85
C LEU A 41 -2.68 -12.49 -7.13
N PHE A 42 -3.68 -11.76 -7.57
CA PHE A 42 -5.06 -11.85 -7.11
C PHE A 42 -5.87 -12.55 -8.19
N VAL A 43 -6.48 -13.66 -7.85
CA VAL A 43 -7.21 -14.52 -8.79
C VAL A 43 -8.63 -14.66 -8.31
N SER A 44 -9.60 -14.37 -9.19
CA SER A 44 -11.01 -14.67 -8.97
C SER A 44 -11.42 -15.82 -9.86
N ASN A 45 -11.44 -17.04 -9.30
CA ASN A 45 -11.92 -18.24 -9.99
C ASN A 45 -13.45 -18.42 -9.90
N TYR A 46 -14.13 -17.46 -9.29
CA TYR A 46 -15.57 -17.55 -9.06
C TYR A 46 -16.33 -16.71 -10.09
N GLU A 47 -17.13 -17.38 -10.89
CA GLU A 47 -18.00 -16.76 -11.90
C GLU A 47 -19.46 -17.09 -11.58
N VAL A 48 -20.27 -16.06 -11.43
CA VAL A 48 -21.73 -16.19 -11.35
C VAL A 48 -22.31 -15.32 -12.46
N PRO A 49 -23.06 -15.91 -13.40
CA PRO A 49 -23.71 -15.15 -14.45
C PRO A 49 -24.45 -13.93 -13.89
N ASP A 50 -24.28 -12.77 -14.50
CA ASP A 50 -24.88 -11.48 -14.14
C ASP A 50 -24.47 -10.88 -12.77
N ARG A 51 -23.56 -11.53 -12.01
CA ARG A 51 -23.12 -11.03 -10.72
C ARG A 51 -21.62 -10.83 -10.60
N TYR A 52 -20.84 -11.85 -10.95
CA TYR A 52 -19.38 -11.84 -10.78
C TYR A 52 -18.73 -12.32 -12.07
N SER A 53 -17.79 -11.55 -12.58
CA SER A 53 -16.91 -11.95 -13.67
C SER A 53 -15.59 -12.48 -13.14
N ARG A 54 -15.03 -13.47 -13.80
CA ARG A 54 -13.66 -13.92 -13.56
C ARG A 54 -12.69 -12.80 -13.94
N TRP A 55 -11.73 -12.53 -13.07
CA TRP A 55 -10.65 -11.59 -13.31
C TRP A 55 -9.40 -12.03 -12.57
N ASP A 56 -8.26 -11.71 -13.11
CA ASP A 56 -6.98 -11.90 -12.49
C ASP A 56 -6.25 -10.54 -12.55
N LEU A 57 -5.49 -10.23 -11.51
CA LEU A 57 -4.69 -9.02 -11.42
C LEU A 57 -3.40 -9.36 -10.71
N GLY A 58 -2.27 -8.99 -11.31
CA GLY A 58 -1.00 -9.25 -10.71
C GLY A 58 0.05 -8.22 -11.01
N PHE A 59 1.12 -8.26 -10.22
CA PHE A 59 2.32 -7.47 -10.41
C PHE A 59 3.52 -8.16 -9.81
N ILE A 60 4.68 -7.85 -10.33
CA ILE A 60 5.98 -8.23 -9.81
C ILE A 60 6.86 -7.00 -9.72
N HIS A 61 7.80 -7.00 -8.79
CA HIS A 61 8.79 -5.94 -8.63
C HIS A 61 8.17 -4.54 -8.44
N PRO A 62 7.24 -4.37 -7.46
CA PRO A 62 6.59 -3.10 -7.21
C PRO A 62 7.59 -2.01 -6.82
N ALA A 63 7.20 -0.74 -6.96
CA ALA A 63 8.07 0.37 -6.62
C ALA A 63 8.25 0.56 -5.12
N LEU A 64 7.16 0.42 -4.37
CA LEU A 64 7.13 0.60 -2.92
C LEU A 64 6.43 -0.58 -2.26
N GLU A 65 6.81 -0.82 -1.00
CA GLU A 65 6.01 -1.58 -0.05
C GLU A 65 5.74 -0.74 1.20
N LEU A 66 4.57 -0.94 1.78
CA LEU A 66 4.18 -0.43 3.08
C LEU A 66 3.90 -1.63 3.98
N ILE A 67 4.62 -1.71 5.08
CA ILE A 67 4.45 -2.73 6.11
C ILE A 67 4.02 -2.04 7.39
N ALA A 68 3.06 -2.63 8.10
CA ALA A 68 2.65 -2.14 9.40
C ALA A 68 2.52 -3.26 10.41
N LYS A 69 2.86 -2.93 11.66
CA LYS A 69 2.78 -3.81 12.81
C LYS A 69 2.42 -3.01 14.05
N LYS A 70 1.25 -3.25 14.60
CA LYS A 70 0.67 -2.40 15.64
C LYS A 70 0.64 -0.94 15.17
N GLN A 71 1.18 -0.01 15.93
CA GLN A 71 1.27 1.41 15.59
C GLN A 71 2.48 1.77 14.72
N GLN A 72 3.40 0.83 14.49
CA GLN A 72 4.60 1.07 13.69
C GLN A 72 4.32 0.81 12.21
N PHE A 73 4.95 1.60 11.36
CA PHE A 73 4.91 1.41 9.91
C PHE A 73 6.27 1.70 9.27
N GLU A 74 6.48 1.07 8.13
CA GLU A 74 7.61 1.27 7.25
C GLU A 74 7.14 1.37 5.81
N ILE A 75 7.70 2.31 5.06
CA ILE A 75 7.50 2.45 3.61
C ILE A 75 8.86 2.34 2.97
N ASN A 76 9.09 1.27 2.24
CA ASN A 76 10.38 0.93 1.67
C ASN A 76 10.38 1.14 0.15
N ALA A 77 11.39 1.80 -0.38
CA ALA A 77 11.66 1.82 -1.81
C ALA A 77 12.27 0.49 -2.25
N LEU A 78 11.66 -0.17 -3.19
CA LEU A 78 12.13 -1.46 -3.72
C LEU A 78 12.94 -1.32 -5.01
N ASN A 79 12.90 -0.15 -5.63
CA ASN A 79 13.64 0.18 -6.84
C ASN A 79 13.77 1.71 -7.00
N PRO A 80 14.50 2.22 -8.02
CA PRO A 80 14.68 3.67 -8.22
C PRO A 80 13.37 4.47 -8.40
N ASN A 81 12.31 3.85 -8.90
CA ASN A 81 10.99 4.51 -8.95
C ASN A 81 10.43 4.69 -7.54
N GLY A 82 10.58 3.69 -6.68
CA GLY A 82 10.21 3.79 -5.26
C GLY A 82 10.91 4.94 -4.56
N THR A 83 12.21 5.10 -4.77
CA THR A 83 12.97 6.23 -4.22
C THR A 83 12.41 7.58 -4.65
N ARG A 84 11.97 7.71 -5.91
CA ARG A 84 11.33 8.94 -6.40
C ARG A 84 9.97 9.16 -5.74
N LEU A 85 9.19 8.08 -5.56
CA LEU A 85 7.87 8.13 -4.93
C LEU A 85 7.97 8.49 -3.43
N LEU A 86 8.98 8.00 -2.71
CA LEU A 86 9.20 8.39 -1.30
C LEU A 86 9.39 9.90 -1.16
N LYS A 87 10.06 10.57 -2.10
CA LYS A 87 10.22 12.03 -2.09
C LYS A 87 8.89 12.78 -2.21
N LEU A 88 7.88 12.17 -2.83
CA LEU A 88 6.54 12.73 -2.95
C LEU A 88 5.69 12.41 -1.72
N ILE A 89 5.91 11.27 -1.09
CA ILE A 89 5.19 10.83 0.11
C ILE A 89 5.70 11.55 1.37
N ALA A 90 7.00 11.76 1.48
CA ALA A 90 7.61 12.35 2.67
C ALA A 90 6.95 13.68 3.11
N PRO A 91 6.71 14.68 2.23
CA PRO A 91 6.11 15.95 2.62
C PRO A 91 4.68 15.81 3.17
N VAL A 92 3.88 14.85 2.66
CA VAL A 92 2.48 14.68 3.10
C VAL A 92 2.37 13.96 4.44
N LEU A 93 3.40 13.22 4.85
CA LEU A 93 3.48 12.61 6.17
C LEU A 93 4.14 13.52 7.19
N GLN A 94 4.96 14.49 6.75
CA GLN A 94 5.62 15.43 7.63
C GLN A 94 4.59 16.27 8.40
N ASN A 95 4.72 16.32 9.72
CA ASN A 95 3.80 17.04 10.62
C ASN A 95 2.35 16.50 10.62
N HIS A 96 2.13 15.25 10.19
CA HIS A 96 0.80 14.65 10.27
C HIS A 96 0.36 14.52 11.75
N PRO A 97 -0.84 15.02 12.12
CA PRO A 97 -1.27 15.11 13.53
C PRO A 97 -1.36 13.77 14.25
N HIS A 98 -1.55 12.67 13.51
CA HIS A 98 -1.66 11.31 14.06
C HIS A 98 -0.31 10.61 14.19
N LEU A 99 0.80 11.19 13.74
CA LEU A 99 2.12 10.59 13.91
C LEU A 99 2.78 11.07 15.19
N GLU A 100 3.36 10.12 15.92
CA GLU A 100 4.22 10.36 17.08
C GLU A 100 5.67 10.54 16.66
N THR A 101 6.12 9.66 15.76
CA THR A 101 7.48 9.71 15.19
C THR A 101 7.42 9.55 13.68
N LEU A 102 8.38 10.15 13.00
CA LEU A 102 8.61 9.99 11.58
C LEU A 102 10.11 10.09 11.32
N VAL A 103 10.68 9.09 10.69
CA VAL A 103 12.11 8.97 10.40
C VAL A 103 12.29 8.71 8.91
N PHE A 104 13.23 9.42 8.32
CA PHE A 104 13.67 9.23 6.95
C PHE A 104 15.06 8.61 6.99
N ALA A 105 15.22 7.41 6.48
CA ALA A 105 16.50 6.75 6.38
C ALA A 105 17.05 6.90 4.97
N ASP A 106 18.21 7.56 4.89
CA ASP A 106 19.01 7.59 3.67
C ASP A 106 19.99 6.41 3.71
N ALA A 107 20.18 5.71 2.61
CA ALA A 107 21.35 4.87 2.46
C ALA A 107 22.57 5.77 2.26
N ALA A 108 23.72 5.42 2.84
CA ALA A 108 24.95 6.18 2.66
C ALA A 108 25.16 6.49 1.16
N ASP A 109 25.23 7.76 0.82
CA ASP A 109 25.36 8.30 -0.54
C ASP A 109 24.17 8.09 -1.50
N GLN A 110 22.99 7.70 -0.99
CA GLN A 110 21.77 7.57 -1.81
C GLN A 110 20.57 8.27 -1.16
N PRO A 111 19.62 8.78 -1.96
CA PRO A 111 18.41 9.41 -1.44
C PRO A 111 17.56 8.40 -0.64
N ALA A 112 16.75 8.92 0.28
CA ALA A 112 15.90 8.16 1.19
C ALA A 112 15.33 6.88 0.56
N VAL A 113 15.66 5.77 1.17
CA VAL A 113 15.19 4.45 0.75
C VAL A 113 14.06 3.91 1.63
N GLN A 114 13.83 4.58 2.77
CA GLN A 114 12.81 4.19 3.73
C GLN A 114 12.22 5.42 4.45
N ILE A 115 10.92 5.34 4.70
CA ILE A 115 10.21 6.18 5.66
C ILE A 115 9.66 5.24 6.71
N SER A 116 9.95 5.49 7.98
CA SER A 116 9.40 4.73 9.11
C SER A 116 8.80 5.67 10.15
N GLY A 117 7.89 5.15 10.95
CA GLY A 117 7.29 5.95 11.99
C GLY A 117 6.35 5.17 12.89
N THR A 118 5.83 5.90 13.88
CA THR A 118 4.88 5.38 14.85
C THR A 118 3.64 6.28 14.85
N VAL A 119 2.48 5.67 14.77
CA VAL A 119 1.20 6.34 14.94
C VAL A 119 0.93 6.52 16.42
N LYS A 120 0.38 7.67 16.82
CA LYS A 120 0.00 7.95 18.20
C LYS A 120 -0.94 6.86 18.74
N PRO A 121 -0.85 6.54 20.02
CA PRO A 121 -1.79 5.62 20.64
C PRO A 121 -3.22 6.17 20.53
N ARG A 122 -4.18 5.26 20.53
CA ARG A 122 -5.59 5.61 20.54
C ARG A 122 -5.92 6.39 21.82
N PRO A 123 -6.70 7.47 21.75
CA PRO A 123 -7.27 8.12 22.94
C PRO A 123 -8.17 7.15 23.73
N ASP A 124 -8.20 7.28 25.06
CA ASP A 124 -9.04 6.44 25.91
C ASP A 124 -10.53 6.59 25.60
N PHE A 125 -10.94 7.78 25.21
CA PHE A 125 -12.29 8.09 24.78
C PHE A 125 -12.32 8.66 23.38
N PHE A 126 -13.13 8.05 22.51
CA PHE A 126 -13.35 8.53 21.14
C PHE A 126 -14.83 8.33 20.79
N PRO A 127 -15.53 9.37 20.26
CA PRO A 127 -16.93 9.25 19.84
C PRO A 127 -17.09 8.16 18.80
N GLU A 128 -18.15 7.36 18.88
CA GLU A 128 -18.37 6.23 17.97
C GLU A 128 -18.50 6.69 16.52
N GLU A 129 -19.14 7.82 16.28
CA GLU A 129 -19.33 8.43 14.95
C GLU A 129 -17.99 8.82 14.30
N GLU A 130 -16.95 9.09 15.10
CA GLU A 130 -15.63 9.47 14.62
C GLU A 130 -14.61 8.34 14.66
N ARG A 131 -15.02 7.14 15.07
CA ARG A 131 -14.10 5.98 15.26
C ARG A 131 -13.19 5.71 14.07
N SER A 132 -13.66 5.92 12.86
CA SER A 132 -12.84 5.77 11.64
C SER A 132 -11.76 6.83 11.46
N ARG A 133 -11.82 7.94 12.22
CA ARG A 133 -10.87 9.07 12.16
C ARG A 133 -9.79 9.01 13.25
N GLN A 134 -9.88 8.07 14.18
CA GLN A 134 -8.87 7.95 15.23
C GLN A 134 -7.48 7.62 14.66
N PRO A 135 -6.38 7.95 15.38
CA PRO A 135 -5.03 7.59 14.97
C PRO A 135 -4.89 6.09 14.76
N SER A 136 -4.42 5.70 13.59
CA SER A 136 -4.17 4.31 13.23
C SER A 136 -3.26 4.27 12.01
N VAL A 137 -2.75 3.10 11.64
CA VAL A 137 -1.97 2.92 10.40
C VAL A 137 -2.74 3.40 9.17
N PHE A 138 -4.08 3.34 9.21
CA PHE A 138 -4.92 3.86 8.13
C PHE A 138 -4.79 5.38 7.95
N SER A 139 -4.31 6.12 8.94
CA SER A 139 -3.99 7.54 8.76
C SER A 139 -2.88 7.74 7.72
N VAL A 140 -1.85 6.90 7.76
CA VAL A 140 -0.74 6.89 6.78
C VAL A 140 -1.24 6.43 5.41
N ILE A 141 -1.98 5.32 5.38
CA ILE A 141 -2.52 4.76 4.13
C ILE A 141 -3.42 5.77 3.43
N ARG A 142 -4.30 6.47 4.16
CA ARG A 142 -5.18 7.51 3.61
C ARG A 142 -4.41 8.68 3.02
N GLN A 143 -3.32 9.13 3.65
CA GLN A 143 -2.49 10.21 3.10
C GLN A 143 -1.85 9.80 1.77
N ILE A 144 -1.33 8.59 1.70
CA ILE A 144 -0.78 8.05 0.46
C ILE A 144 -1.88 7.90 -0.59
N PHE A 145 -3.05 7.38 -0.20
CA PHE A 145 -4.19 7.23 -1.10
C PHE A 145 -4.63 8.57 -1.68
N GLU A 146 -4.80 9.62 -0.85
CA GLU A 146 -5.19 10.96 -1.33
C GLU A 146 -4.13 11.58 -2.24
N LEU A 147 -2.84 11.35 -1.97
CA LEU A 147 -1.75 11.80 -2.84
C LEU A 147 -1.87 11.22 -4.25
N PHE A 148 -2.19 9.93 -4.36
CA PHE A 148 -2.27 9.20 -5.63
C PHE A 148 -3.70 9.09 -6.20
N ARG A 149 -4.72 9.56 -5.49
CA ARG A 149 -6.11 9.52 -5.93
C ARG A 149 -6.28 10.17 -7.29
N SER A 150 -6.94 9.47 -8.20
CA SER A 150 -7.09 9.92 -9.59
C SER A 150 -8.36 9.34 -10.24
N VAL A 151 -8.57 9.66 -11.51
CA VAL A 151 -9.63 9.07 -12.34
C VAL A 151 -9.30 7.63 -12.78
N ASP A 152 -8.06 7.20 -12.62
CA ASP A 152 -7.64 5.84 -12.96
C ASP A 152 -8.00 4.87 -11.83
N PRO A 153 -8.86 3.87 -12.08
CA PRO A 153 -9.30 2.93 -11.06
C PRO A 153 -8.21 1.93 -10.63
N TYR A 154 -7.11 1.82 -11.38
CA TYR A 154 -6.04 0.87 -11.13
C TYR A 154 -4.81 1.49 -10.43
N LEU A 155 -4.77 2.80 -10.30
CA LEU A 155 -3.69 3.44 -9.53
C LEU A 155 -4.01 3.37 -8.04
N GLY A 156 -3.26 2.56 -7.29
CA GLY A 156 -3.54 2.38 -5.87
C GLY A 156 -2.56 1.44 -5.17
N LEU A 157 -2.89 1.14 -3.93
CA LEU A 157 -2.15 0.20 -3.09
C LEU A 157 -2.81 -1.17 -3.17
N TYR A 158 -2.01 -2.21 -3.31
CA TYR A 158 -2.44 -3.60 -3.44
C TYR A 158 -1.75 -4.48 -2.41
N GLY A 159 -2.49 -5.36 -1.76
CA GLY A 159 -1.91 -6.27 -0.77
C GLY A 159 -2.93 -6.82 0.20
N ALA A 160 -2.52 -7.05 1.44
CA ALA A 160 -3.35 -7.69 2.45
C ALA A 160 -3.39 -6.89 3.74
N PHE A 161 -4.54 -6.98 4.40
CA PHE A 161 -4.78 -6.51 5.76
C PHE A 161 -4.95 -7.71 6.68
N GLY A 162 -4.15 -7.77 7.73
CA GLY A 162 -4.29 -8.77 8.77
C GLY A 162 -5.50 -8.48 9.68
N TYR A 163 -6.12 -9.54 10.18
CA TYR A 163 -7.27 -9.41 11.09
C TYR A 163 -6.93 -8.62 12.36
N ASP A 164 -5.71 -8.72 12.84
CA ASP A 164 -5.23 -8.05 14.06
C ASP A 164 -5.22 -6.51 13.99
N LEU A 165 -5.45 -5.93 12.81
CA LEU A 165 -5.72 -4.48 12.71
C LEU A 165 -6.92 -4.03 13.55
N VAL A 166 -7.84 -4.94 13.90
CA VAL A 166 -8.97 -4.66 14.77
C VAL A 166 -8.52 -4.10 16.13
N PHE A 167 -7.37 -4.54 16.65
CA PHE A 167 -6.83 -4.07 17.92
C PHE A 167 -6.43 -2.58 17.92
N GLN A 168 -6.32 -1.95 16.75
CA GLN A 168 -6.11 -0.50 16.66
C GLN A 168 -7.40 0.29 16.91
N PHE A 169 -8.57 -0.33 16.76
CA PHE A 169 -9.88 0.31 16.84
C PHE A 169 -10.67 -0.14 18.05
N GLU A 170 -10.52 -1.40 18.45
CA GLU A 170 -11.26 -2.01 19.52
C GLU A 170 -10.37 -2.31 20.74
N ASN A 171 -10.93 -2.12 21.94
CA ASN A 171 -10.26 -2.50 23.18
C ASN A 171 -10.54 -3.98 23.49
N ILE A 172 -9.92 -4.86 22.73
CA ILE A 172 -10.05 -6.30 22.87
C ILE A 172 -8.75 -6.86 23.43
N GLU A 173 -8.84 -7.66 24.48
CA GLU A 173 -7.69 -8.36 25.01
C GLU A 173 -7.35 -9.58 24.13
N ALA A 174 -6.11 -9.66 23.66
CA ALA A 174 -5.63 -10.79 22.87
C ALA A 174 -5.50 -12.03 23.77
N LYS A 175 -6.23 -13.10 23.46
CA LYS A 175 -6.17 -14.37 24.20
C LYS A 175 -4.92 -15.19 23.90
N HIS A 176 -4.34 -15.01 22.75
CA HIS A 176 -3.18 -15.76 22.29
C HIS A 176 -1.97 -14.87 22.11
N LYS A 177 -0.79 -15.42 22.37
CA LYS A 177 0.47 -14.74 22.10
C LYS A 177 0.63 -14.62 20.59
N ARG A 178 0.87 -13.41 20.14
CA ARG A 178 1.08 -13.10 18.74
C ARG A 178 2.48 -13.49 18.30
N ASP A 179 2.62 -14.02 17.09
CA ASP A 179 3.92 -14.25 16.46
C ASP A 179 4.65 -12.90 16.29
N PRO A 180 5.90 -12.79 16.75
CA PRO A 180 6.70 -11.58 16.56
C PRO A 180 6.87 -11.14 15.11
N GLU A 181 6.87 -12.07 14.17
CA GLU A 181 7.04 -11.78 12.74
C GLU A 181 5.73 -11.43 12.01
N GLN A 182 4.59 -11.59 12.68
CA GLN A 182 3.29 -11.29 12.08
C GLN A 182 3.14 -9.79 11.83
N THR A 183 2.86 -9.43 10.57
CA THR A 183 2.50 -8.07 10.15
C THR A 183 0.98 -7.88 10.17
N ASP A 184 0.53 -6.64 10.40
CA ASP A 184 -0.90 -6.29 10.36
C ASP A 184 -1.37 -5.85 8.99
N CYS A 185 -0.42 -5.35 8.20
CA CYS A 185 -0.69 -4.82 6.88
C CYS A 185 0.57 -4.95 6.03
N HIS A 186 0.41 -5.42 4.81
CA HIS A 186 1.47 -5.42 3.80
C HIS A 186 0.88 -5.02 2.46
N LEU A 187 1.20 -3.81 2.01
CA LEU A 187 0.69 -3.21 0.79
C LEU A 187 1.84 -2.84 -0.13
N PHE A 188 1.56 -2.84 -1.42
CA PHE A 188 2.49 -2.47 -2.46
C PHE A 188 1.91 -1.36 -3.35
N LEU A 189 2.77 -0.49 -3.85
CA LEU A 189 2.45 0.44 -4.94
C LEU A 189 3.18 -0.02 -6.20
N PRO A 190 2.52 -0.79 -7.07
CA PRO A 190 3.11 -1.21 -8.33
C PRO A 190 3.10 -0.06 -9.35
N VAL A 191 4.03 -0.10 -10.30
CA VAL A 191 4.08 0.79 -11.46
C VAL A 191 3.74 0.05 -12.76
N GLU A 192 3.61 -1.26 -12.69
CA GLU A 192 3.14 -2.15 -13.75
C GLU A 192 2.13 -3.12 -13.17
N LEU A 193 0.97 -3.23 -13.80
CA LEU A 193 -0.10 -4.17 -13.49
C LEU A 193 -0.42 -5.01 -14.71
N VAL A 194 -0.69 -6.26 -14.48
CA VAL A 194 -1.12 -7.24 -15.48
C VAL A 194 -2.47 -7.79 -15.08
#